data_36da0923f90beeb8d12530642160a161
#
_entry.id   36da0923f90beeb8d12530642160a161
#
_cell.length_a   1.000
_cell.length_b   1.000
_cell.length_c   1.000
_cell.angle_alpha   90.00
_cell.angle_beta   90.00
_cell.angle_gamma   90.00
#
_symmetry.space_group_name_H-M   'P 1'
#
loop_
_entity.id
_entity.type
_entity.pdbx_description
1 polymer ?
#
loop_
_entity_poly.entity_id
_entity_poly.type
_entity_poly.pdbx_seq_one_letter_code
_entity_poly.pdbx_strand_id
1 'polypeptide(L)'
;VYISAARRSIVAPRGGVLAHLAPHQLASPVLQAVINDAKLTNHQIDEVICGNALGAGGNPARVLVLAAGLPEQVAGLTIDRQCCSGLDALLLGQALISAGQAEVVVAGGVESYSRRPYRAHHNPDGTQTAYDQAPFTPWPDRDPDMAKAADDLAKHCAIDRHQQDNWAIGSHAKALASRAYLASEICQIDTDLAKHDAYGRQLNTQLCAR
;
A
#
# COMPACT_ATOMS: atom_id res chain seq x y z
N VAL A 1 -3.82 17.71 16.10
CA VAL A 1 -4.02 17.08 14.80
C VAL A 1 -4.97 15.90 14.95
N TYR A 2 -5.90 15.72 14.04
CA TYR A 2 -6.85 14.60 14.01
C TYR A 2 -7.09 14.12 12.58
N ILE A 3 -7.56 12.88 12.44
CA ILE A 3 -7.94 12.29 11.16
C ILE A 3 -9.43 12.58 10.93
N SER A 4 -9.77 13.31 9.87
CA SER A 4 -11.16 13.70 9.55
C SER A 4 -11.87 12.70 8.63
N ALA A 5 -11.12 11.98 7.79
CA ALA A 5 -11.64 10.96 6.89
C ALA A 5 -10.57 9.91 6.57
N ALA A 6 -11.01 8.71 6.24
CA ALA A 6 -10.14 7.62 5.79
C ALA A 6 -10.88 6.72 4.81
N ARG A 7 -10.23 6.40 3.68
CA ARG A 7 -10.75 5.50 2.64
C ARG A 7 -9.63 4.66 2.06
N ARG A 8 -9.99 3.57 1.42
CA ARG A 8 -9.07 2.69 0.71
C ARG A 8 -9.71 2.04 -0.52
N SER A 9 -8.89 1.54 -1.42
CA SER A 9 -9.34 0.60 -2.44
C SER A 9 -9.55 -0.80 -1.86
N ILE A 10 -10.10 -1.72 -2.66
CA ILE A 10 -9.98 -3.14 -2.37
C ILE A 10 -8.51 -3.56 -2.41
N VAL A 11 -8.16 -4.59 -1.64
CA VAL A 11 -6.88 -5.30 -1.78
C VAL A 11 -7.07 -6.43 -2.79
N ALA A 12 -6.39 -6.32 -3.92
CA ALA A 12 -6.43 -7.29 -5.01
C ALA A 12 -5.06 -7.93 -5.24
N PRO A 13 -4.99 -9.21 -5.64
CA PRO A 13 -3.73 -9.88 -5.92
C PRO A 13 -3.05 -9.33 -7.18
N ARG A 14 -1.74 -9.58 -7.29
CA ARG A 14 -0.99 -9.39 -8.53
C ARG A 14 -1.70 -10.13 -9.67
N GLY A 15 -1.89 -9.49 -10.81
CA GLY A 15 -2.62 -10.05 -11.95
C GLY A 15 -4.13 -10.13 -11.77
N GLY A 16 -4.67 -9.63 -10.63
CA GLY A 16 -6.10 -9.61 -10.36
C GLY A 16 -6.85 -8.46 -11.05
N VAL A 17 -8.07 -8.19 -10.59
CA VAL A 17 -9.01 -7.25 -11.24
C VAL A 17 -8.46 -5.81 -11.39
N LEU A 18 -7.53 -5.38 -10.54
CA LEU A 18 -6.89 -4.06 -10.60
C LEU A 18 -5.55 -4.05 -11.36
N ALA A 19 -5.13 -5.17 -11.97
CA ALA A 19 -3.80 -5.33 -12.55
C ALA A 19 -3.48 -4.35 -13.69
N HIS A 20 -4.50 -3.83 -14.36
CA HIS A 20 -4.36 -2.91 -15.48
C HIS A 20 -4.13 -1.46 -15.05
N LEU A 21 -4.38 -1.12 -13.78
CA LEU A 21 -4.32 0.25 -13.27
C LEU A 21 -2.92 0.62 -12.77
N ALA A 22 -2.44 1.78 -13.18
CA ALA A 22 -1.25 2.41 -12.64
C ALA A 22 -1.52 2.99 -11.22
N PRO A 23 -0.49 3.26 -10.41
CA PRO A 23 -0.67 3.78 -9.05
C PRO A 23 -1.58 5.02 -8.97
N HIS A 24 -1.38 6.01 -9.83
CA HIS A 24 -2.21 7.22 -9.84
C HIS A 24 -3.68 6.93 -10.22
N GLN A 25 -3.93 5.96 -11.09
CA GLN A 25 -5.30 5.55 -11.47
C GLN A 25 -6.01 4.82 -10.32
N LEU A 26 -5.26 4.05 -9.52
CA LEU A 26 -5.77 3.41 -8.30
C LEU A 26 -6.09 4.42 -7.21
N ALA A 27 -5.20 5.38 -6.98
CA ALA A 27 -5.28 6.27 -5.83
C ALA A 27 -6.16 7.49 -6.06
N SER A 28 -6.32 7.99 -7.31
CA SER A 28 -7.11 9.20 -7.59
C SER A 28 -8.56 9.12 -7.10
N PRO A 29 -9.32 8.05 -7.35
CA PRO A 29 -10.69 7.94 -6.83
C PRO A 29 -10.73 7.89 -5.30
N VAL A 30 -9.73 7.25 -4.68
CA VAL A 30 -9.64 7.15 -3.22
C VAL A 30 -9.32 8.52 -2.61
N LEU A 31 -8.39 9.26 -3.21
CA LEU A 31 -8.04 10.62 -2.80
C LEU A 31 -9.26 11.55 -2.87
N GLN A 32 -10.00 11.54 -3.96
CA GLN A 32 -11.22 12.34 -4.10
C GLN A 32 -12.31 11.92 -3.09
N ALA A 33 -12.48 10.62 -2.83
CA ALA A 33 -13.42 10.14 -1.83
C ALA A 33 -13.06 10.62 -0.41
N VAL A 34 -11.79 10.62 -0.03
CA VAL A 34 -11.31 11.14 1.26
C VAL A 34 -11.59 12.63 1.40
N ILE A 35 -11.30 13.43 0.36
CA ILE A 35 -11.56 14.88 0.36
C ILE A 35 -13.05 15.17 0.50
N ASN A 36 -13.89 14.43 -0.23
CA ASN A 36 -15.35 14.58 -0.16
C ASN A 36 -15.91 14.21 1.21
N ASP A 37 -15.45 13.10 1.80
CA ASP A 37 -15.88 12.66 3.13
C ASP A 37 -15.45 13.64 4.23
N ALA A 38 -14.29 14.26 4.08
CA ALA A 38 -13.83 15.33 4.95
C ALA A 38 -14.60 16.65 4.74
N LYS A 39 -15.47 16.72 3.72
CA LYS A 39 -16.21 17.94 3.32
C LYS A 39 -15.30 19.10 2.97
N LEU A 40 -14.17 18.80 2.36
CA LEU A 40 -13.18 19.77 1.89
C LEU A 40 -13.27 19.95 0.38
N THR A 41 -12.73 21.06 -0.08
CA THR A 41 -12.50 21.32 -1.51
C THR A 41 -11.05 21.01 -1.87
N ASN A 42 -10.77 20.76 -3.14
CA ASN A 42 -9.41 20.49 -3.61
C ASN A 42 -8.43 21.66 -3.31
N HIS A 43 -8.95 22.89 -3.20
CA HIS A 43 -8.15 24.10 -2.91
C HIS A 43 -7.75 24.23 -1.43
N GLN A 44 -8.30 23.43 -0.54
CA GLN A 44 -7.96 23.44 0.87
C GLN A 44 -6.84 22.43 1.23
N ILE A 45 -6.37 21.66 0.24
CA ILE A 45 -5.31 20.69 0.43
C ILE A 45 -3.96 21.37 0.22
N ASP A 46 -3.09 21.34 1.22
CA ASP A 46 -1.74 21.89 1.15
C ASP A 46 -0.77 20.90 0.52
N GLU A 47 -0.87 19.64 0.92
CA GLU A 47 0.07 18.60 0.48
C GLU A 47 -0.56 17.21 0.45
N VAL A 48 -0.08 16.38 -0.48
CA VAL A 48 -0.37 14.95 -0.55
C VAL A 48 0.91 14.17 -0.33
N ILE A 49 0.97 13.38 0.74
CA ILE A 49 2.12 12.54 1.06
C ILE A 49 1.75 11.08 0.79
N CYS A 50 2.47 10.44 -0.13
CA CYS A 50 2.14 9.10 -0.57
C CYS A 50 3.33 8.15 -0.47
N GLY A 51 3.18 7.08 0.30
CA GLY A 51 4.11 5.96 0.32
C GLY A 51 4.07 5.18 -1.01
N ASN A 52 5.23 4.96 -1.61
CA ASN A 52 5.37 4.12 -2.80
C ASN A 52 6.79 3.55 -2.90
N ALA A 53 6.94 2.24 -2.74
CA ALA A 53 8.23 1.53 -2.73
C ALA A 53 8.53 0.83 -4.06
N LEU A 54 7.52 0.49 -4.86
CA LEU A 54 7.66 -0.25 -6.11
C LEU A 54 7.59 0.63 -7.36
N GLY A 55 7.54 1.95 -7.17
CA GLY A 55 7.34 2.89 -8.26
C GLY A 55 8.45 2.94 -9.28
N ALA A 56 8.14 3.57 -10.41
CA ALA A 56 9.06 3.77 -11.54
C ALA A 56 10.12 4.87 -11.29
N GLY A 57 10.20 5.39 -10.08
CA GLY A 57 10.95 6.61 -9.80
C GLY A 57 10.12 7.87 -10.11
N GLY A 58 10.76 9.02 -10.06
CA GLY A 58 10.07 10.30 -10.13
C GLY A 58 9.30 10.60 -8.84
N ASN A 59 8.15 11.25 -8.97
CA ASN A 59 7.29 11.57 -7.83
C ASN A 59 5.85 11.07 -8.06
N PRO A 60 5.55 9.80 -7.76
CA PRO A 60 4.20 9.25 -7.87
C PRO A 60 3.12 10.05 -7.14
N ALA A 61 3.42 10.64 -5.98
CA ALA A 61 2.47 11.49 -5.26
C ALA A 61 2.10 12.74 -6.09
N ARG A 62 3.08 13.37 -6.76
CA ARG A 62 2.80 14.51 -7.63
C ARG A 62 1.94 14.11 -8.83
N VAL A 63 2.23 12.97 -9.43
CA VAL A 63 1.39 12.44 -10.53
C VAL A 63 -0.03 12.17 -10.05
N LEU A 64 -0.18 11.65 -8.83
CA LEU A 64 -1.48 11.42 -8.19
C LEU A 64 -2.24 12.72 -7.98
N VAL A 65 -1.60 13.77 -7.43
CA VAL A 65 -2.21 15.10 -7.22
C VAL A 65 -2.84 15.61 -8.51
N LEU A 66 -2.07 15.60 -9.59
CA LEU A 66 -2.52 16.10 -10.91
C LEU A 66 -3.60 15.20 -11.53
N ALA A 67 -3.43 13.88 -11.45
CA ALA A 67 -4.40 12.91 -11.97
C ALA A 67 -5.74 12.94 -11.22
N ALA A 68 -5.72 13.30 -9.95
CA ALA A 68 -6.93 13.49 -9.15
C ALA A 68 -7.60 14.86 -9.36
N GLY A 69 -7.04 15.73 -10.20
CA GLY A 69 -7.61 17.06 -10.50
C GLY A 69 -7.47 18.07 -9.36
N LEU A 70 -6.47 17.90 -8.47
CA LEU A 70 -6.14 18.92 -7.50
C LEU A 70 -5.41 20.08 -8.17
N PRO A 71 -5.47 21.30 -7.60
CA PRO A 71 -4.73 22.45 -8.10
C PRO A 71 -3.23 22.20 -8.23
N GLU A 72 -2.59 22.81 -9.20
CA GLU A 72 -1.15 22.67 -9.45
C GLU A 72 -0.27 23.17 -8.28
N GLN A 73 -0.83 23.99 -7.41
CA GLN A 73 -0.16 24.52 -6.21
C GLN A 73 -0.02 23.45 -5.11
N VAL A 74 -0.90 22.42 -5.10
CA VAL A 74 -0.85 21.36 -4.10
C VAL A 74 0.43 20.57 -4.26
N ALA A 75 1.25 20.53 -3.24
CA ALA A 75 2.50 19.79 -3.25
C ALA A 75 2.23 18.26 -3.20
N GLY A 76 3.17 17.50 -3.75
CA GLY A 76 3.13 16.04 -3.69
C GLY A 76 4.49 15.51 -3.24
N LEU A 77 4.53 14.75 -2.16
CA LEU A 77 5.72 14.11 -1.62
C LEU A 77 5.58 12.60 -1.65
N THR A 78 6.51 11.95 -2.33
CA THR A 78 6.61 10.48 -2.30
C THR A 78 7.67 10.06 -1.32
N ILE A 79 7.32 9.11 -0.45
CA ILE A 79 8.26 8.56 0.53
C ILE A 79 8.37 7.06 0.35
N ASP A 80 9.57 6.54 0.62
CA ASP A 80 9.87 5.11 0.65
C ASP A 80 10.56 4.76 1.98
N ARG A 81 9.83 4.02 2.81
CA ARG A 81 10.33 3.27 3.96
C ARG A 81 9.79 1.84 3.88
N GLN A 82 9.83 1.27 2.69
CA GLN A 82 9.32 -0.07 2.41
C GLN A 82 7.86 -0.22 2.89
N CYS A 83 7.54 -1.31 3.60
CA CYS A 83 6.18 -1.59 4.09
C CYS A 83 5.62 -0.56 5.08
N CYS A 84 6.47 0.28 5.69
CA CYS A 84 6.06 1.32 6.63
C CYS A 84 5.75 2.67 5.97
N SER A 85 5.94 2.82 4.67
CA SER A 85 5.82 4.12 3.98
C SER A 85 4.47 4.79 4.18
N GLY A 86 3.38 4.02 4.18
CA GLY A 86 2.04 4.56 4.41
C GLY A 86 1.86 5.14 5.82
N LEU A 87 2.41 4.49 6.84
CA LEU A 87 2.38 4.99 8.21
C LEU A 87 3.28 6.23 8.36
N ASP A 88 4.46 6.22 7.74
CA ASP A 88 5.36 7.36 7.74
C ASP A 88 4.74 8.59 7.07
N ALA A 89 3.96 8.39 6.00
CA ALA A 89 3.22 9.48 5.37
C ALA A 89 2.27 10.17 6.36
N LEU A 90 1.57 9.39 7.20
CA LEU A 90 0.68 9.93 8.25
C LEU A 90 1.47 10.66 9.33
N LEU A 91 2.59 10.09 9.80
CA LEU A 91 3.45 10.72 10.81
C LEU A 91 4.07 12.03 10.31
N LEU A 92 4.49 12.06 9.05
CA LEU A 92 5.04 13.28 8.45
C LEU A 92 3.96 14.34 8.27
N GLY A 93 2.76 13.97 7.80
CA GLY A 93 1.63 14.88 7.72
C GLY A 93 1.27 15.48 9.08
N GLN A 94 1.24 14.66 10.14
CA GLN A 94 1.07 15.14 11.51
C GLN A 94 2.16 16.14 11.91
N ALA A 95 3.41 15.85 11.58
CA ALA A 95 4.54 16.74 11.93
C ALA A 95 4.43 18.10 11.22
N LEU A 96 4.10 18.12 9.93
CA LEU A 96 3.90 19.36 9.17
C LEU A 96 2.78 20.23 9.76
N ILE A 97 1.65 19.63 10.10
CA ILE A 97 0.52 20.35 10.71
C ILE A 97 0.91 20.87 12.10
N SER A 98 1.58 20.04 12.91
CA SER A 98 2.01 20.43 14.25
C SER A 98 3.05 21.58 14.24
N ALA A 99 3.86 21.64 13.18
CA ALA A 99 4.84 22.71 12.97
C ALA A 99 4.23 23.98 12.32
N GLY A 100 2.94 24.00 12.01
CA GLY A 100 2.28 25.10 11.32
C GLY A 100 2.71 25.31 9.86
N GLN A 101 3.28 24.26 9.23
CA GLN A 101 3.70 24.28 7.83
C GLN A 101 2.61 23.87 6.86
N ALA A 102 1.56 23.22 7.35
CA ALA A 102 0.37 22.85 6.61
C ALA A 102 -0.86 22.87 7.55
N GLU A 103 -2.04 23.09 6.99
CA GLU A 103 -3.32 22.99 7.69
C GLU A 103 -4.03 21.67 7.37
N VAL A 104 -3.97 21.25 6.11
CA VAL A 104 -4.64 20.05 5.61
C VAL A 104 -3.69 19.22 4.75
N VAL A 105 -3.40 18.01 5.22
CA VAL A 105 -2.56 17.05 4.52
C VAL A 105 -3.36 15.78 4.21
N VAL A 106 -3.28 15.28 2.99
CA VAL A 106 -3.76 13.94 2.66
C VAL A 106 -2.57 12.99 2.63
N ALA A 107 -2.60 11.96 3.48
CA ALA A 107 -1.50 11.04 3.67
C ALA A 107 -1.95 9.58 3.53
N GLY A 108 -1.12 8.74 2.91
CA GLY A 108 -1.40 7.33 2.73
C GLY A 108 -0.33 6.63 1.90
N GLY A 109 -0.73 5.63 1.13
CA GLY A 109 0.18 4.93 0.23
C GLY A 109 -0.56 4.21 -0.89
N VAL A 110 0.13 3.96 -1.99
CA VAL A 110 -0.39 3.20 -3.12
C VAL A 110 0.68 2.33 -3.75
N GLU A 111 0.32 1.09 -4.08
CA GLU A 111 1.15 0.18 -4.85
C GLU A 111 0.35 -0.48 -5.97
N SER A 112 0.96 -0.59 -7.14
CA SER A 112 0.48 -1.43 -8.23
C SER A 112 1.55 -2.44 -8.61
N TYR A 113 1.58 -3.56 -7.90
CA TYR A 113 2.59 -4.60 -8.12
C TYR A 113 2.55 -5.15 -9.55
N SER A 114 1.38 -5.19 -10.17
CA SER A 114 1.19 -5.64 -11.55
C SER A 114 1.77 -4.65 -12.59
N ARG A 115 1.86 -3.37 -12.24
CA ARG A 115 2.35 -2.28 -13.09
C ARG A 115 3.71 -1.74 -12.65
N ARG A 116 4.42 -2.47 -11.78
CA ARG A 116 5.77 -2.07 -11.37
C ARG A 116 6.71 -2.03 -12.57
N PRO A 117 7.73 -1.15 -12.55
CA PRO A 117 8.72 -1.08 -13.61
C PRO A 117 9.57 -2.37 -13.64
N TYR A 118 10.10 -2.66 -14.81
CA TYR A 118 11.19 -3.62 -14.95
C TYR A 118 12.48 -3.02 -14.35
N ARG A 119 13.14 -3.76 -13.47
CA ARG A 119 14.34 -3.33 -12.78
C ARG A 119 15.52 -4.17 -13.17
N ALA A 120 16.63 -3.53 -13.51
CA ALA A 120 17.87 -4.21 -13.83
C ALA A 120 19.08 -3.36 -13.44
N HIS A 121 20.14 -4.03 -13.01
CA HIS A 121 21.47 -3.42 -12.86
C HIS A 121 22.19 -3.41 -14.21
N HIS A 122 22.89 -2.33 -14.51
CA HIS A 122 23.89 -2.31 -15.58
C HIS A 122 25.20 -2.85 -15.05
N ASN A 123 25.71 -3.87 -15.69
CA ASN A 123 26.99 -4.47 -15.33
C ASN A 123 28.16 -3.75 -16.05
N PRO A 124 29.39 -3.80 -15.52
CA PRO A 124 30.55 -3.18 -16.15
C PRO A 124 30.86 -3.67 -17.57
N ASP A 125 30.45 -4.89 -17.91
CA ASP A 125 30.59 -5.49 -19.25
C ASP A 125 29.51 -5.07 -20.26
N GLY A 126 28.58 -4.15 -19.84
CA GLY A 126 27.48 -3.68 -20.67
C GLY A 126 26.23 -4.58 -20.63
N THR A 127 26.26 -5.71 -19.95
CA THR A 127 25.09 -6.56 -19.76
C THR A 127 24.13 -6.00 -18.71
N GLN A 128 22.93 -6.57 -18.62
CA GLN A 128 21.93 -6.20 -17.62
C GLN A 128 21.50 -7.43 -16.81
N THR A 129 21.46 -7.26 -15.49
CA THR A 129 20.96 -8.29 -14.58
C THR A 129 19.63 -7.83 -13.97
N ALA A 130 18.53 -8.49 -14.33
CA ALA A 130 17.22 -8.20 -13.79
C ALA A 130 17.13 -8.59 -12.32
N TYR A 131 16.36 -7.80 -11.56
CA TYR A 131 15.99 -8.14 -10.20
C TYR A 131 14.52 -7.78 -9.90
N ASP A 132 13.88 -8.60 -9.10
CA ASP A 132 12.49 -8.39 -8.68
C ASP A 132 12.39 -7.53 -7.44
N GLN A 133 13.28 -7.78 -6.48
CA GLN A 133 13.32 -7.13 -5.18
C GLN A 133 14.69 -6.51 -4.95
N ALA A 134 14.71 -5.26 -4.55
CA ALA A 134 15.92 -4.63 -4.08
C ALA A 134 16.35 -5.26 -2.74
N PRO A 135 17.65 -5.40 -2.47
CA PRO A 135 18.12 -5.94 -1.21
C PRO A 135 17.71 -5.04 -0.04
N PHE A 136 17.36 -5.65 1.09
CA PHE A 136 17.07 -4.93 2.34
C PHE A 136 18.33 -4.62 3.14
N THR A 137 19.40 -5.38 2.90
CA THR A 137 20.69 -5.18 3.56
C THR A 137 21.83 -5.21 2.52
N PRO A 138 22.99 -4.60 2.83
CA PRO A 138 24.16 -4.71 1.95
C PRO A 138 24.92 -6.05 2.11
N TRP A 139 24.47 -6.94 2.99
CA TRP A 139 25.10 -8.21 3.30
C TRP A 139 24.27 -9.37 2.76
N PRO A 140 24.69 -10.05 1.68
CA PRO A 140 23.90 -11.11 1.03
C PRO A 140 23.55 -12.29 1.96
N ASP A 141 24.43 -12.60 2.91
CA ASP A 141 24.23 -13.65 3.92
C ASP A 141 23.21 -13.26 5.01
N ARG A 142 22.83 -11.97 5.08
CA ARG A 142 21.89 -11.40 6.05
C ARG A 142 20.67 -10.78 5.41
N ASP A 143 20.37 -11.16 4.18
CA ASP A 143 19.23 -10.71 3.38
C ASP A 143 18.38 -11.91 2.91
N PRO A 144 17.81 -12.68 3.85
CA PRO A 144 17.03 -13.87 3.50
C PRO A 144 15.73 -13.50 2.80
N ASP A 145 15.21 -14.44 2.00
CA ASP A 145 13.83 -14.40 1.52
C ASP A 145 12.84 -14.20 2.69
N MET A 146 11.77 -13.43 2.48
CA MET A 146 10.82 -13.08 3.53
C MET A 146 10.08 -14.29 4.12
N ALA A 147 9.79 -15.32 3.31
CA ALA A 147 9.15 -16.53 3.80
C ALA A 147 10.13 -17.32 4.69
N LYS A 148 11.41 -17.40 4.27
CA LYS A 148 12.46 -18.01 5.09
C LYS A 148 12.68 -17.24 6.39
N ALA A 149 12.72 -15.92 6.35
CA ALA A 149 12.86 -15.07 7.54
C ALA A 149 11.71 -15.31 8.55
N ALA A 150 10.47 -15.43 8.06
CA ALA A 150 9.30 -15.73 8.88
C ALA A 150 9.38 -17.12 9.49
N ASP A 151 9.82 -18.13 8.74
CA ASP A 151 10.01 -19.51 9.24
C ASP A 151 11.12 -19.58 10.31
N ASP A 152 12.25 -18.90 10.08
CA ASP A 152 13.35 -18.84 11.05
C ASP A 152 12.92 -18.12 12.34
N LEU A 153 12.14 -17.03 12.23
CA LEU A 153 11.57 -16.33 13.37
C LEU A 153 10.59 -17.22 14.14
N ALA A 154 9.71 -17.93 13.45
CA ALA A 154 8.78 -18.86 14.10
C ALA A 154 9.53 -19.94 14.89
N LYS A 155 10.60 -20.51 14.33
CA LYS A 155 11.46 -21.48 15.04
C LYS A 155 12.13 -20.85 16.26
N HIS A 156 12.69 -19.65 16.11
CA HIS A 156 13.33 -18.92 17.20
C HIS A 156 12.35 -18.63 18.35
N CYS A 157 11.11 -18.28 18.03
CA CYS A 157 10.06 -17.99 19.00
C CYS A 157 9.29 -19.24 19.49
N ALA A 158 9.69 -20.44 19.05
CA ALA A 158 9.00 -21.70 19.34
C ALA A 158 7.50 -21.69 18.96
N ILE A 159 7.16 -20.99 17.86
CA ILE A 159 5.80 -20.96 17.30
C ILE A 159 5.66 -22.14 16.34
N ASP A 160 4.85 -23.11 16.71
CA ASP A 160 4.65 -24.30 15.90
C ASP A 160 3.70 -24.05 14.71
N ARG A 161 3.63 -25.02 13.80
CA ARG A 161 2.80 -24.95 12.60
C ARG A 161 1.31 -24.85 12.95
N HIS A 162 0.85 -25.53 13.98
CA HIS A 162 -0.55 -25.50 14.39
C HIS A 162 -0.97 -24.10 14.89
N GLN A 163 -0.12 -23.43 15.63
CA GLN A 163 -0.34 -22.05 16.07
C GLN A 163 -0.41 -21.10 14.88
N GLN A 164 0.50 -21.24 13.89
CA GLN A 164 0.49 -20.45 12.66
C GLN A 164 -0.80 -20.66 11.85
N ASP A 165 -1.21 -21.91 11.65
CA ASP A 165 -2.43 -22.27 10.93
C ASP A 165 -3.68 -21.74 11.63
N ASN A 166 -3.78 -21.86 12.93
CA ASN A 166 -4.90 -21.31 13.71
C ASN A 166 -4.98 -19.79 13.62
N TRP A 167 -3.81 -19.12 13.65
CA TRP A 167 -3.77 -17.67 13.44
C TRP A 167 -4.31 -17.27 12.05
N ALA A 168 -3.88 -17.94 11.01
CA ALA A 168 -4.34 -17.71 9.64
C ALA A 168 -5.85 -17.97 9.51
N ILE A 169 -6.35 -19.11 10.02
CA ILE A 169 -7.78 -19.46 10.01
C ILE A 169 -8.59 -18.37 10.72
N GLY A 170 -8.16 -17.96 11.92
CA GLY A 170 -8.83 -16.93 12.71
C GLY A 170 -8.83 -15.57 11.99
N SER A 171 -7.72 -15.18 11.37
CA SER A 171 -7.60 -13.94 10.60
C SER A 171 -8.56 -13.90 9.41
N HIS A 172 -8.61 -14.97 8.63
CA HIS A 172 -9.54 -15.09 7.50
C HIS A 172 -11.01 -15.11 7.94
N ALA A 173 -11.33 -15.79 9.04
CA ALA A 173 -12.68 -15.81 9.60
C ALA A 173 -13.14 -14.41 10.04
N LYS A 174 -12.27 -13.64 10.69
CA LYS A 174 -12.53 -12.25 11.07
C LYS A 174 -12.77 -11.36 9.84
N ALA A 175 -11.93 -11.49 8.79
CA ALA A 175 -12.10 -10.74 7.56
C ALA A 175 -13.46 -11.01 6.89
N LEU A 176 -13.88 -12.28 6.84
CA LEU A 176 -15.19 -12.66 6.28
C LEU A 176 -16.36 -12.12 7.13
N ALA A 177 -16.28 -12.24 8.45
CA ALA A 177 -17.31 -11.74 9.37
C ALA A 177 -17.44 -10.21 9.30
N SER A 178 -16.34 -9.49 9.05
CA SER A 178 -16.30 -8.03 8.96
C SER A 178 -16.57 -7.49 7.56
N ARG A 179 -16.90 -8.32 6.58
CA ARG A 179 -17.00 -7.91 5.18
C ARG A 179 -17.96 -6.74 4.95
N ALA A 180 -19.10 -6.73 5.61
CA ALA A 180 -20.08 -5.64 5.50
C ALA A 180 -19.54 -4.32 6.08
N TYR A 181 -18.85 -4.39 7.21
CA TYR A 181 -18.19 -3.24 7.83
C TYR A 181 -17.04 -2.72 6.94
N LEU A 182 -16.17 -3.60 6.48
CA LEU A 182 -15.04 -3.23 5.61
C LEU A 182 -15.49 -2.62 4.28
N ALA A 183 -16.65 -2.99 3.77
CA ALA A 183 -17.23 -2.40 2.56
C ALA A 183 -17.48 -0.87 2.71
N SER A 184 -17.72 -0.39 3.93
CA SER A 184 -17.91 1.05 4.19
C SER A 184 -16.63 1.87 4.05
N GLU A 185 -15.46 1.24 4.15
CA GLU A 185 -14.14 1.87 3.99
C GLU A 185 -13.67 1.89 2.53
N ILE A 186 -14.23 1.01 1.71
CA ILE A 186 -13.79 0.77 0.35
C ILE A 186 -14.39 1.81 -0.59
N CYS A 187 -13.51 2.51 -1.29
CA CYS A 187 -13.87 3.33 -2.44
C CYS A 187 -13.94 2.46 -3.70
N GLN A 188 -15.06 2.53 -4.40
CA GLN A 188 -15.22 1.84 -5.66
C GLN A 188 -14.46 2.58 -6.75
N ILE A 189 -13.46 1.94 -7.36
CA ILE A 189 -12.62 2.54 -8.41
C ILE A 189 -13.30 2.45 -9.76
N ASP A 190 -13.98 1.33 -10.03
CA ASP A 190 -14.75 1.09 -11.24
C ASP A 190 -16.05 0.35 -10.88
N THR A 191 -17.14 0.68 -11.55
CA THR A 191 -18.49 0.17 -11.25
C THR A 191 -18.60 -1.33 -11.44
N ASP A 192 -17.79 -1.92 -12.32
CA ASP A 192 -17.84 -3.34 -12.67
C ASP A 192 -16.86 -4.21 -11.86
N LEU A 193 -16.05 -3.59 -11.00
CA LEU A 193 -15.04 -4.32 -10.22
C LEU A 193 -15.58 -4.86 -8.89
N ALA A 194 -14.85 -5.83 -8.33
CA ALA A 194 -15.16 -6.45 -7.05
C ALA A 194 -15.30 -5.39 -5.93
N LYS A 195 -16.32 -5.57 -5.09
CA LYS A 195 -16.62 -4.67 -3.96
C LYS A 195 -15.97 -5.10 -2.64
N HIS A 196 -15.16 -6.15 -2.67
CA HIS A 196 -14.56 -6.78 -1.49
C HIS A 196 -13.10 -7.15 -1.73
N ASP A 197 -12.32 -7.15 -0.66
CA ASP A 197 -10.95 -7.65 -0.66
C ASP A 197 -10.89 -9.11 -1.15
N ALA A 198 -9.89 -9.40 -2.01
CA ALA A 198 -9.82 -10.69 -2.69
C ALA A 198 -9.27 -11.84 -1.84
N TYR A 199 -8.56 -11.54 -0.75
CA TYR A 199 -7.82 -12.55 0.02
C TYR A 199 -8.63 -13.26 1.09
N GLY A 200 -9.71 -12.65 1.60
CA GLY A 200 -10.57 -13.25 2.61
C GLY A 200 -11.28 -14.50 2.06
N ARG A 201 -10.97 -15.69 2.60
CA ARG A 201 -11.57 -16.97 2.21
C ARG A 201 -11.76 -17.88 3.43
N GLN A 202 -12.66 -18.84 3.30
CA GLN A 202 -12.80 -19.85 4.33
C GLN A 202 -11.59 -20.79 4.33
N LEU A 203 -10.87 -20.80 5.44
CA LEU A 203 -9.74 -21.70 5.68
C LEU A 203 -10.08 -22.75 6.72
N ASN A 204 -9.43 -23.89 6.62
CA ASN A 204 -9.40 -24.95 7.63
C ASN A 204 -8.01 -25.59 7.68
N THR A 205 -7.74 -26.45 8.64
CA THR A 205 -6.44 -27.11 8.84
C THR A 205 -5.99 -27.92 7.63
N GLN A 206 -6.91 -28.54 6.89
CA GLN A 206 -6.57 -29.32 5.68
C GLN A 206 -6.11 -28.44 4.53
N LEU A 207 -6.69 -27.23 4.39
CA LEU A 207 -6.27 -26.24 3.39
C LEU A 207 -4.94 -25.58 3.77
N CYS A 208 -4.68 -25.37 5.05
CA CYS A 208 -3.41 -24.82 5.52
C CYS A 208 -2.25 -25.82 5.36
N ALA A 209 -2.52 -27.12 5.40
CA ALA A 209 -1.49 -28.17 5.26
C ALA A 209 -0.97 -28.39 3.82
N ARG A 210 -1.59 -27.75 2.81
CA ARG A 210 -1.19 -27.82 1.38
C ARG A 210 -0.21 -26.72 1.03
#